data_379a496c59ae766e5f322efd31d842a2
#
_entry.id   379a496c59ae766e5f322efd31d842a2
#
_cell.length_a   1.000
_cell.length_b   1.000
_cell.length_c   1.000
_cell.angle_alpha   90.00
_cell.angle_beta   90.00
_cell.angle_gamma   90.00
#
_symmetry.space_group_name_H-M   'P 1'
#
loop_
_entity.id
_entity.type
_entity.pdbx_description
1 polymer ?
#
loop_
_entity_poly.entity_id
_entity_poly.type
_entity_poly.pdbx_seq_one_letter_code
_entity_poly.pdbx_strand_id
1 'polypeptide(L)'
;MSRKFLFISGITTILLAFIFAMALYQNQDLSLSGTSSTQRQGAPVKGPENAKVTIVEFFDPACGTCADFYPLVKQLIDQYPGKVRVMMRYAPLHTGSDQVVKMLEAAHQQGKYWETLELLFSNQQRWVVNHVSQPMRARALMNGLPLDHGRLDIDVNLPEVARVIQQDVEDGQALKVQATPEFFVNGRPMPSFGYKQLSQLVKEAVDEAY
;
A
#
# COMPACT_ATOMS: atom_id res chain seq x y z
N MET A 1 38.13 -49.21 -11.99
CA MET A 1 36.91 -48.38 -12.05
C MET A 1 37.00 -47.54 -13.32
N SER A 2 36.09 -47.75 -14.29
CA SER A 2 36.22 -47.15 -15.62
C SER A 2 35.89 -45.64 -15.59
N ARG A 3 36.65 -44.83 -16.34
CA ARG A 3 36.45 -43.39 -16.51
C ARG A 3 34.99 -43.02 -16.82
N LYS A 4 34.21 -43.92 -17.41
CA LYS A 4 32.79 -43.74 -17.72
C LYS A 4 31.90 -43.64 -16.45
N PHE A 5 32.22 -44.35 -15.36
CA PHE A 5 31.46 -44.27 -14.11
C PHE A 5 31.68 -42.95 -13.38
N LEU A 6 32.88 -42.38 -13.44
CA LEU A 6 33.17 -41.06 -12.86
C LEU A 6 32.45 -39.92 -13.59
N PHE A 7 32.32 -39.99 -14.91
CA PHE A 7 31.58 -38.98 -15.71
C PHE A 7 30.07 -39.05 -15.46
N ILE A 8 29.50 -40.27 -15.33
CA ILE A 8 28.05 -40.41 -15.07
C ILE A 8 27.72 -39.93 -13.67
N SER A 9 28.56 -40.22 -12.66
CA SER A 9 28.37 -39.73 -11.29
C SER A 9 28.46 -38.22 -11.19
N GLY A 10 29.36 -37.55 -11.94
CA GLY A 10 29.49 -36.10 -11.96
C GLY A 10 28.28 -35.38 -12.60
N ILE A 11 27.74 -35.95 -13.69
CA ILE A 11 26.56 -35.38 -14.37
C ILE A 11 25.31 -35.51 -13.50
N THR A 12 25.13 -36.65 -12.80
CA THR A 12 23.97 -36.83 -11.92
C THR A 12 23.99 -35.91 -10.70
N THR A 13 25.17 -35.63 -10.12
CA THR A 13 25.30 -34.67 -9.00
C THR A 13 25.02 -33.25 -9.42
N ILE A 14 25.46 -32.81 -10.60
CA ILE A 14 25.18 -31.47 -11.14
C ILE A 14 23.68 -31.31 -11.44
N LEU A 15 23.05 -32.36 -12.01
CA LEU A 15 21.60 -32.32 -12.31
C LEU A 15 20.76 -32.25 -11.03
N LEU A 16 21.11 -33.01 -10.00
CA LEU A 16 20.43 -32.93 -8.70
C LEU A 16 20.62 -31.62 -8.01
N ALA A 17 21.82 -31.01 -8.07
CA ALA A 17 22.06 -29.68 -7.52
C ALA A 17 21.27 -28.60 -8.27
N PHE A 18 21.15 -28.73 -9.60
CA PHE A 18 20.35 -27.81 -10.41
C PHE A 18 18.85 -27.95 -10.12
N ILE A 19 18.32 -29.14 -10.01
CA ILE A 19 16.92 -29.41 -9.64
C ILE A 19 16.64 -28.88 -8.23
N PHE A 20 17.55 -29.06 -7.28
CA PHE A 20 17.42 -28.57 -5.92
C PHE A 20 17.46 -27.02 -5.87
N ALA A 21 18.38 -26.39 -6.62
CA ALA A 21 18.44 -24.94 -6.74
C ALA A 21 17.16 -24.36 -7.40
N MET A 22 16.64 -25.04 -8.42
CA MET A 22 15.41 -24.66 -9.10
C MET A 22 14.17 -24.84 -8.20
N ALA A 23 14.15 -25.89 -7.37
CA ALA A 23 13.10 -26.10 -6.37
C ALA A 23 13.14 -25.03 -5.25
N LEU A 24 14.35 -24.62 -4.82
CA LEU A 24 14.50 -23.50 -3.87
C LEU A 24 14.07 -22.17 -4.50
N TYR A 25 14.39 -21.94 -5.76
CA TYR A 25 13.97 -20.74 -6.50
C TYR A 25 12.45 -20.71 -6.67
N GLN A 26 11.82 -21.82 -7.07
CA GLN A 26 10.36 -21.92 -7.16
C GLN A 26 9.66 -21.80 -5.79
N ASN A 27 10.26 -22.29 -4.70
CA ASN A 27 9.71 -22.10 -3.36
C ASN A 27 9.79 -20.64 -2.88
N GLN A 28 10.75 -19.83 -3.35
CA GLN A 28 10.77 -18.40 -3.08
C GLN A 28 9.64 -17.65 -3.81
N ASP A 29 9.35 -18.03 -5.06
CA ASP A 29 8.23 -17.45 -5.82
C ASP A 29 6.86 -17.93 -5.30
N LEU A 30 6.75 -19.17 -4.79
CA LEU A 30 5.53 -19.69 -4.16
C LEU A 30 5.23 -19.09 -2.78
N SER A 31 6.24 -18.56 -2.09
CA SER A 31 6.04 -17.81 -0.84
C SER A 31 5.49 -16.40 -1.09
N LEU A 32 5.59 -15.89 -2.32
CA LEU A 32 5.03 -14.61 -2.77
C LEU A 32 3.68 -14.76 -3.47
N SER A 33 3.25 -15.98 -3.78
CA SER A 33 2.03 -16.25 -4.53
C SER A 33 1.01 -16.99 -3.68
N GLY A 34 0.10 -16.27 -3.03
CA GLY A 34 -1.12 -16.90 -2.57
C GLY A 34 -1.77 -16.46 -1.27
N THR A 35 -1.23 -15.51 -0.53
CA THR A 35 -2.00 -14.84 0.52
C THR A 35 -2.05 -13.36 0.17
N SER A 36 -3.22 -12.88 -0.25
CA SER A 36 -3.46 -11.46 -0.40
C SER A 36 -3.12 -10.78 0.92
N SER A 37 -2.00 -10.07 0.93
CA SER A 37 -1.51 -9.43 2.14
C SER A 37 -2.19 -8.08 2.29
N THR A 38 -2.73 -7.81 3.47
CA THR A 38 -3.18 -6.45 3.77
C THR A 38 -2.00 -5.48 3.75
N GLN A 39 -0.79 -5.93 4.07
CA GLN A 39 0.42 -5.11 4.10
C GLN A 39 1.26 -5.33 2.84
N ARG A 40 1.83 -4.25 2.29
CA ARG A 40 2.79 -4.26 1.17
C ARG A 40 4.10 -3.59 1.60
N GLN A 41 5.21 -4.24 1.29
CA GLN A 41 6.53 -3.63 1.47
C GLN A 41 6.67 -2.36 0.63
N GLY A 42 7.23 -1.30 1.21
CA GLY A 42 7.39 -0.02 0.54
C GLY A 42 6.09 0.79 0.39
N ALA A 43 4.97 0.37 0.98
CA ALA A 43 3.78 1.21 1.07
C ALA A 43 4.04 2.41 1.99
N PRO A 44 3.35 3.56 1.77
CA PRO A 44 3.46 4.69 2.68
C PRO A 44 3.01 4.34 4.09
N VAL A 45 3.88 4.56 5.08
CA VAL A 45 3.61 4.29 6.50
C VAL A 45 3.80 5.56 7.31
N LYS A 46 2.90 5.82 8.28
CA LYS A 46 3.03 6.87 9.29
C LYS A 46 2.90 6.26 10.69
N GLY A 47 3.83 6.59 11.57
CA GLY A 47 3.93 6.05 12.92
C GLY A 47 5.24 5.29 13.13
N PRO A 48 5.45 4.71 14.32
CA PRO A 48 6.69 4.03 14.67
C PRO A 48 6.92 2.78 13.82
N GLU A 49 8.16 2.58 13.37
CA GLU A 49 8.53 1.43 12.54
C GLU A 49 8.32 0.09 13.26
N ASN A 50 8.59 0.06 14.56
CA ASN A 50 8.46 -1.11 15.44
C ASN A 50 7.07 -1.27 16.08
N ALA A 51 6.06 -0.50 15.65
CA ALA A 51 4.70 -0.63 16.14
C ALA A 51 4.14 -2.03 15.83
N LYS A 52 3.59 -2.71 16.86
CA LYS A 52 2.98 -4.05 16.71
C LYS A 52 1.55 -3.99 16.17
N VAL A 53 0.91 -2.83 16.17
CA VAL A 53 -0.42 -2.63 15.59
C VAL A 53 -0.31 -1.80 14.33
N THR A 54 -0.73 -2.38 13.21
CA THR A 54 -0.78 -1.71 11.92
C THR A 54 -2.24 -1.58 11.46
N ILE A 55 -2.69 -0.34 11.31
CA ILE A 55 -3.91 0.00 10.58
C ILE A 55 -3.54 0.00 9.10
N VAL A 56 -4.19 -0.80 8.27
CA VAL A 56 -4.08 -0.72 6.82
C VAL A 56 -5.36 -0.09 6.29
N GLU A 57 -5.24 0.97 5.52
CA GLU A 57 -6.35 1.64 4.87
C GLU A 57 -6.22 1.49 3.35
N PHE A 58 -7.17 0.78 2.73
CA PHE A 58 -7.38 0.88 1.30
C PHE A 58 -8.24 2.11 1.03
N PHE A 59 -7.68 3.07 0.32
CA PHE A 59 -8.27 4.38 0.17
C PHE A 59 -8.25 4.90 -1.27
N ASP A 60 -9.14 5.84 -1.54
CA ASP A 60 -9.16 6.64 -2.75
C ASP A 60 -8.99 8.12 -2.36
N PRO A 61 -8.02 8.84 -2.92
CA PRO A 61 -7.83 10.26 -2.60
C PRO A 61 -9.04 11.13 -2.97
N ALA A 62 -9.90 10.68 -3.89
CA ALA A 62 -11.14 11.37 -4.25
C ALA A 62 -12.33 11.02 -3.36
N CYS A 63 -12.20 10.02 -2.50
CA CYS A 63 -13.26 9.61 -1.58
C CYS A 63 -13.41 10.60 -0.42
N GLY A 64 -14.58 11.23 -0.28
CA GLY A 64 -14.87 12.15 0.83
C GLY A 64 -14.79 11.46 2.19
N THR A 65 -15.30 10.24 2.28
CA THR A 65 -15.26 9.46 3.52
C THR A 65 -13.82 9.10 3.95
N CYS A 66 -12.89 8.87 3.00
CA CYS A 66 -11.47 8.70 3.32
C CYS A 66 -10.90 9.98 3.97
N ALA A 67 -11.21 11.14 3.40
CA ALA A 67 -10.79 12.41 3.98
C ALA A 67 -11.41 12.65 5.38
N ASP A 68 -12.66 12.24 5.60
CA ASP A 68 -13.34 12.35 6.90
C ASP A 68 -12.74 11.41 7.97
N PHE A 69 -12.27 10.22 7.59
CA PHE A 69 -11.62 9.27 8.51
C PHE A 69 -10.17 9.62 8.84
N TYR A 70 -9.49 10.34 7.96
CA TYR A 70 -8.06 10.64 8.11
C TYR A 70 -7.69 11.33 9.45
N PRO A 71 -8.47 12.30 9.99
CA PRO A 71 -8.23 12.86 11.32
C PRO A 71 -8.30 11.81 12.44
N LEU A 72 -9.26 10.87 12.38
CA LEU A 72 -9.35 9.79 13.35
C LEU A 72 -8.14 8.87 13.30
N VAL A 73 -7.68 8.50 12.10
CA VAL A 73 -6.48 7.65 11.94
C VAL A 73 -5.25 8.32 12.57
N LYS A 74 -5.06 9.63 12.37
CA LYS A 74 -4.00 10.40 13.05
C LYS A 74 -4.16 10.38 14.55
N GLN A 75 -5.38 10.62 15.04
CA GLN A 75 -5.68 10.60 16.49
C GLN A 75 -5.37 9.22 17.12
N LEU A 76 -5.65 8.12 16.42
CA LEU A 76 -5.36 6.77 16.93
C LEU A 76 -3.85 6.50 17.03
N ILE A 77 -3.05 7.03 16.11
CA ILE A 77 -1.57 6.95 16.23
C ILE A 77 -1.10 7.75 17.45
N ASP A 78 -1.62 8.97 17.63
CA ASP A 78 -1.25 9.85 18.74
C ASP A 78 -1.73 9.32 20.10
N GLN A 79 -2.88 8.64 20.14
CA GLN A 79 -3.46 8.04 21.35
C GLN A 79 -2.63 6.85 21.86
N TYR A 80 -1.96 6.14 20.98
CA TYR A 80 -1.16 4.97 21.31
C TYR A 80 0.31 5.14 20.87
N PRO A 81 1.06 6.09 21.45
CA PRO A 81 2.40 6.43 21.02
C PRO A 81 3.33 5.20 21.13
N GLY A 82 4.09 4.95 20.10
CA GLY A 82 4.98 3.79 20.01
C GLY A 82 4.31 2.47 19.64
N LYS A 83 2.97 2.39 19.64
CA LYS A 83 2.24 1.13 19.51
C LYS A 83 1.47 0.95 18.21
N VAL A 84 1.02 2.05 17.59
CA VAL A 84 0.16 2.06 16.40
C VAL A 84 0.82 2.80 15.26
N ARG A 85 0.69 2.25 14.05
CA ARG A 85 1.04 2.91 12.78
C ARG A 85 -0.05 2.70 11.76
N VAL A 86 -0.11 3.55 10.73
CA VAL A 86 -0.97 3.36 9.56
C VAL A 86 -0.13 3.08 8.32
N MET A 87 -0.64 2.19 7.47
CA MET A 87 -0.14 1.90 6.13
C MET A 87 -1.25 2.22 5.13
N MET A 88 -0.93 3.02 4.10
CA MET A 88 -1.88 3.39 3.06
C MET A 88 -1.72 2.46 1.85
N ARG A 89 -2.87 1.99 1.31
CA ARG A 89 -2.95 1.16 0.10
C ARG A 89 -3.94 1.79 -0.88
N TYR A 90 -3.61 1.79 -2.15
CA TYR A 90 -4.42 2.45 -3.17
C TYR A 90 -5.62 1.60 -3.60
N ALA A 91 -6.80 2.20 -3.61
CA ALA A 91 -8.03 1.66 -4.18
C ALA A 91 -8.75 2.76 -4.98
N PRO A 92 -8.25 3.14 -6.17
CA PRO A 92 -8.79 4.25 -6.95
C PRO A 92 -10.12 3.87 -7.61
N LEU A 93 -11.21 3.96 -6.87
CA LEU A 93 -12.55 3.54 -7.30
C LEU A 93 -13.34 4.67 -8.00
N HIS A 94 -12.95 5.94 -7.80
CA HIS A 94 -13.58 7.08 -8.46
C HIS A 94 -12.96 7.32 -9.85
N THR A 95 -13.78 7.73 -10.79
CA THR A 95 -13.31 8.08 -12.15
C THR A 95 -12.19 9.12 -12.09
N GLY A 96 -11.04 8.80 -12.69
CA GLY A 96 -9.87 9.68 -12.78
C GLY A 96 -8.97 9.69 -11.54
N SER A 97 -9.34 9.00 -10.44
CA SER A 97 -8.49 8.94 -9.24
C SER A 97 -7.23 8.09 -9.46
N ASP A 98 -7.24 7.19 -10.45
CA ASP A 98 -6.06 6.44 -10.88
C ASP A 98 -4.87 7.35 -11.24
N GLN A 99 -5.12 8.51 -11.85
CA GLN A 99 -4.08 9.49 -12.16
C GLN A 99 -3.59 10.22 -10.91
N VAL A 100 -4.48 10.47 -9.94
CA VAL A 100 -4.11 11.14 -8.69
C VAL A 100 -3.29 10.24 -7.78
N VAL A 101 -3.59 8.93 -7.72
CA VAL A 101 -2.74 8.00 -6.96
C VAL A 101 -1.35 7.83 -7.59
N LYS A 102 -1.20 7.96 -8.92
CA LYS A 102 0.12 8.02 -9.56
C LYS A 102 0.92 9.24 -9.11
N MET A 103 0.27 10.39 -8.98
CA MET A 103 0.92 11.61 -8.45
C MET A 103 1.32 11.44 -6.98
N LEU A 104 0.48 10.79 -6.16
CA LEU A 104 0.79 10.47 -4.77
C LEU A 104 1.99 9.53 -4.66
N GLU A 105 2.04 8.47 -5.47
CA GLU A 105 3.17 7.54 -5.46
C GLU A 105 4.46 8.19 -5.96
N ALA A 106 4.39 9.04 -6.99
CA ALA A 106 5.54 9.82 -7.44
C ALA A 106 6.02 10.83 -6.36
N ALA A 107 5.11 11.44 -5.62
CA ALA A 107 5.45 12.28 -4.47
C ALA A 107 6.04 11.45 -3.31
N HIS A 108 5.59 10.21 -3.13
CA HIS A 108 6.16 9.25 -2.17
C HIS A 108 7.63 8.98 -2.46
N GLN A 109 8.01 8.79 -3.71
CA GLN A 109 9.40 8.60 -4.12
C GLN A 109 10.30 9.82 -3.84
N GLN A 110 9.69 10.99 -3.66
CA GLN A 110 10.36 12.22 -3.23
C GLN A 110 10.27 12.47 -1.71
N GLY A 111 9.76 11.51 -0.93
CA GLY A 111 9.55 11.65 0.52
C GLY A 111 8.48 12.66 0.92
N LYS A 112 7.52 12.96 0.00
CA LYS A 112 6.49 13.99 0.16
C LYS A 112 5.06 13.44 0.12
N TYR A 113 4.92 12.16 0.45
CA TYR A 113 3.62 11.49 0.43
C TYR A 113 2.59 12.16 1.34
N TRP A 114 2.95 12.36 2.61
CA TRP A 114 2.00 12.80 3.63
C TRP A 114 1.57 14.24 3.43
N GLU A 115 2.51 15.12 3.08
CA GLU A 115 2.20 16.51 2.75
C GLU A 115 1.28 16.61 1.53
N THR A 116 1.51 15.73 0.53
CA THR A 116 0.68 15.67 -0.68
C THR A 116 -0.71 15.14 -0.38
N LEU A 117 -0.83 14.05 0.40
CA LEU A 117 -2.11 13.48 0.79
C LEU A 117 -2.94 14.47 1.61
N GLU A 118 -2.33 15.14 2.59
CA GLU A 118 -2.99 16.13 3.44
C GLU A 118 -3.47 17.35 2.62
N LEU A 119 -2.67 17.80 1.65
CA LEU A 119 -3.06 18.86 0.73
C LEU A 119 -4.28 18.46 -0.11
N LEU A 120 -4.26 17.25 -0.68
CA LEU A 120 -5.34 16.75 -1.53
C LEU A 120 -6.64 16.57 -0.74
N PHE A 121 -6.58 15.96 0.44
CA PHE A 121 -7.76 15.78 1.30
C PHE A 121 -8.34 17.11 1.77
N SER A 122 -7.50 18.04 2.22
CA SER A 122 -7.95 19.35 2.70
C SER A 122 -8.57 20.25 1.61
N ASN A 123 -8.34 19.91 0.34
CA ASN A 123 -8.82 20.68 -0.81
C ASN A 123 -9.68 19.83 -1.76
N GLN A 124 -10.28 18.71 -1.31
CA GLN A 124 -11.04 17.82 -2.18
C GLN A 124 -12.09 18.54 -3.02
N GLN A 125 -12.86 19.47 -2.45
CA GLN A 125 -13.89 20.23 -3.13
C GLN A 125 -13.38 21.08 -4.30
N ARG A 126 -12.07 21.29 -4.43
CA ARG A 126 -11.44 22.04 -5.52
C ARG A 126 -11.10 21.20 -6.73
N TRP A 127 -10.96 19.87 -6.52
CA TRP A 127 -10.52 18.94 -7.56
C TRP A 127 -11.38 17.68 -7.72
N VAL A 128 -12.36 17.46 -6.85
CA VAL A 128 -13.39 16.42 -7.01
C VAL A 128 -14.72 17.10 -7.29
N VAL A 129 -15.36 16.75 -8.41
CA VAL A 129 -16.63 17.33 -8.83
C VAL A 129 -17.60 16.19 -9.14
N ASN A 130 -18.73 16.12 -8.43
CA ASN A 130 -19.73 15.05 -8.61
C ASN A 130 -19.12 13.63 -8.58
N HIS A 131 -18.24 13.35 -7.59
CA HIS A 131 -17.51 12.09 -7.44
C HIS A 131 -16.53 11.77 -8.59
N VAL A 132 -16.21 12.73 -9.44
CA VAL A 132 -15.23 12.60 -10.52
C VAL A 132 -14.00 13.41 -10.18
N SER A 133 -12.84 12.76 -10.15
CA SER A 133 -11.55 13.43 -9.99
C SER A 133 -11.23 14.31 -11.18
N GLN A 134 -10.63 15.46 -10.90
CA GLN A 134 -10.08 16.38 -11.90
C GLN A 134 -8.54 16.39 -11.75
N PRO A 135 -7.80 15.45 -12.36
CA PRO A 135 -6.37 15.25 -12.10
C PRO A 135 -5.53 16.50 -12.34
N MET A 136 -5.85 17.29 -13.37
CA MET A 136 -5.16 18.55 -13.64
C MET A 136 -5.32 19.59 -12.54
N ARG A 137 -6.50 19.61 -11.87
CA ARG A 137 -6.71 20.50 -10.73
C ARG A 137 -5.96 19.99 -9.50
N ALA A 138 -5.95 18.68 -9.25
CA ALA A 138 -5.15 18.06 -8.21
C ALA A 138 -3.66 18.38 -8.41
N ARG A 139 -3.15 18.19 -9.65
CA ARG A 139 -1.77 18.52 -10.02
C ARG A 139 -1.43 19.99 -9.77
N ALA A 140 -2.35 20.91 -10.13
CA ALA A 140 -2.15 22.35 -9.92
C ALA A 140 -2.05 22.73 -8.44
N LEU A 141 -2.80 22.05 -7.54
CA LEU A 141 -2.67 22.26 -6.10
C LEU A 141 -1.28 21.86 -5.59
N MET A 142 -0.69 20.80 -6.13
CA MET A 142 0.63 20.31 -5.72
C MET A 142 1.76 21.31 -6.04
N ASN A 143 1.56 22.30 -6.90
CA ASN A 143 2.57 23.32 -7.21
C ASN A 143 3.03 24.12 -5.97
N GLY A 144 2.24 24.14 -4.90
CA GLY A 144 2.60 24.76 -3.63
C GLY A 144 3.49 23.91 -2.72
N LEU A 145 3.74 22.64 -3.08
CA LEU A 145 4.58 21.74 -2.30
C LEU A 145 6.05 21.81 -2.73
N PRO A 146 6.99 21.56 -1.80
CA PRO A 146 8.42 21.49 -2.09
C PRO A 146 8.77 20.15 -2.79
N LEU A 147 8.27 19.97 -4.02
CA LEU A 147 8.49 18.86 -4.91
C LEU A 147 9.37 19.30 -6.09
N ASP A 148 10.17 18.37 -6.60
CA ASP A 148 10.70 18.49 -7.97
C ASP A 148 9.56 18.19 -8.94
N HIS A 149 8.93 19.25 -9.45
CA HIS A 149 7.76 19.14 -10.31
C HIS A 149 8.09 18.56 -11.68
N GLY A 150 9.30 18.80 -12.20
CA GLY A 150 9.76 18.22 -13.46
C GLY A 150 9.93 16.71 -13.33
N ARG A 151 10.54 16.26 -12.23
CA ARG A 151 10.64 14.84 -11.88
C ARG A 151 9.27 14.21 -11.63
N LEU A 152 8.39 14.87 -10.90
CA LEU A 152 7.03 14.39 -10.64
C LEU A 152 6.29 14.05 -11.95
N ASP A 153 6.35 14.95 -12.95
CA ASP A 153 5.67 14.81 -14.24
C ASP A 153 6.26 13.67 -15.09
N ILE A 154 7.51 13.27 -14.83
CA ILE A 154 8.14 12.08 -15.42
C ILE A 154 7.74 10.84 -14.64
N ASP A 155 7.90 10.86 -13.32
CA ASP A 155 7.75 9.71 -12.43
C ASP A 155 6.32 9.12 -12.44
N VAL A 156 5.28 9.94 -12.64
CA VAL A 156 3.88 9.47 -12.77
C VAL A 156 3.68 8.46 -13.90
N ASN A 157 4.58 8.42 -14.89
CA ASN A 157 4.51 7.52 -16.03
C ASN A 157 5.48 6.33 -15.93
N LEU A 158 6.23 6.21 -14.84
CA LEU A 158 7.18 5.11 -14.65
C LEU A 158 6.45 3.78 -14.45
N PRO A 159 6.95 2.69 -15.05
CA PRO A 159 6.35 1.36 -14.89
C PRO A 159 6.27 0.89 -13.42
N GLU A 160 7.22 1.30 -12.58
CA GLU A 160 7.21 0.96 -11.14
C GLU A 160 6.05 1.61 -10.39
N VAL A 161 5.70 2.87 -10.72
CA VAL A 161 4.52 3.55 -10.16
C VAL A 161 3.25 2.80 -10.55
N ALA A 162 3.12 2.45 -11.83
CA ALA A 162 1.97 1.68 -12.31
C ALA A 162 1.87 0.30 -11.62
N ARG A 163 3.00 -0.40 -11.45
CA ARG A 163 3.06 -1.73 -10.81
C ARG A 163 2.66 -1.68 -9.34
N VAL A 164 3.12 -0.66 -8.60
CA VAL A 164 2.74 -0.46 -7.19
C VAL A 164 1.21 -0.31 -7.04
N ILE A 165 0.60 0.52 -7.89
CA ILE A 165 -0.84 0.75 -7.86
C ILE A 165 -1.60 -0.50 -8.28
N GLN A 166 -1.15 -1.19 -9.32
CA GLN A 166 -1.73 -2.45 -9.77
C GLN A 166 -1.69 -3.51 -8.66
N GLN A 167 -0.58 -3.66 -7.96
CA GLN A 167 -0.44 -4.56 -6.81
C GLN A 167 -1.47 -4.24 -5.73
N ASP A 168 -1.64 -2.96 -5.38
CA ASP A 168 -2.62 -2.54 -4.36
C ASP A 168 -4.06 -2.86 -4.80
N VAL A 169 -4.38 -2.66 -6.08
CA VAL A 169 -5.70 -2.98 -6.65
C VAL A 169 -5.96 -4.49 -6.65
N GLU A 170 -4.98 -5.29 -7.08
CA GLU A 170 -5.08 -6.76 -7.10
C GLU A 170 -5.26 -7.33 -5.68
N ASP A 171 -4.45 -6.87 -4.72
CA ASP A 171 -4.57 -7.26 -3.31
C ASP A 171 -5.94 -6.83 -2.74
N GLY A 172 -6.39 -5.61 -3.04
CA GLY A 172 -7.70 -5.12 -2.63
C GLY A 172 -8.84 -5.99 -3.18
N GLN A 173 -8.78 -6.39 -4.45
CA GLN A 173 -9.76 -7.29 -5.05
C GLN A 173 -9.76 -8.66 -4.35
N ALA A 174 -8.59 -9.23 -4.09
CA ALA A 174 -8.46 -10.51 -3.40
C ALA A 174 -8.97 -10.43 -1.94
N LEU A 175 -8.80 -9.29 -1.27
CA LEU A 175 -9.34 -8.98 0.05
C LEU A 175 -10.82 -8.54 0.03
N LYS A 176 -11.45 -8.49 -1.17
CA LYS A 176 -12.84 -8.07 -1.38
C LYS A 176 -13.12 -6.61 -0.99
N VAL A 177 -12.13 -5.73 -1.16
CA VAL A 177 -12.33 -4.28 -1.03
C VAL A 177 -13.24 -3.80 -2.14
N GLN A 178 -14.45 -3.38 -1.81
CA GLN A 178 -15.50 -2.94 -2.76
C GLN A 178 -15.86 -1.46 -2.60
N ALA A 179 -15.43 -0.86 -1.51
CA ALA A 179 -15.66 0.56 -1.20
C ALA A 179 -14.44 1.14 -0.47
N THR A 180 -14.37 2.47 -0.38
CA THR A 180 -13.32 3.17 0.35
C THR A 180 -13.92 4.14 1.38
N PRO A 181 -13.27 4.28 2.56
CA PRO A 181 -12.10 3.54 3.01
C PRO A 181 -12.48 2.12 3.45
N GLU A 182 -11.59 1.14 3.22
CA GLU A 182 -11.67 -0.17 3.85
C GLU A 182 -10.48 -0.36 4.80
N PHE A 183 -10.77 -0.75 6.04
CA PHE A 183 -9.77 -0.85 7.10
C PHE A 183 -9.51 -2.27 7.54
N PHE A 184 -8.23 -2.59 7.73
CA PHE A 184 -7.75 -3.80 8.38
C PHE A 184 -6.83 -3.43 9.53
N VAL A 185 -6.98 -4.07 10.69
CA VAL A 185 -6.07 -3.88 11.83
C VAL A 185 -5.39 -5.21 12.12
N ASN A 186 -4.07 -5.27 11.93
CA ASN A 186 -3.30 -6.52 12.01
C ASN A 186 -3.92 -7.65 11.17
N GLY A 187 -4.41 -7.32 9.95
CA GLY A 187 -5.04 -8.25 9.03
C GLY A 187 -6.52 -8.57 9.32
N ARG A 188 -7.09 -8.12 10.44
CA ARG A 188 -8.52 -8.28 10.76
C ARG A 188 -9.33 -7.17 10.08
N PRO A 189 -10.33 -7.50 9.25
CA PRO A 189 -11.20 -6.49 8.64
C PRO A 189 -12.05 -5.82 9.73
N MET A 190 -12.43 -4.57 9.49
CA MET A 190 -13.36 -3.85 10.35
C MET A 190 -14.74 -4.54 10.33
N PRO A 191 -15.32 -4.92 11.48
CA PRO A 191 -16.53 -5.76 11.53
C PRO A 191 -17.80 -5.07 10.99
N SER A 192 -17.83 -3.76 11.07
CA SER A 192 -18.84 -2.90 10.48
C SER A 192 -18.30 -1.50 10.33
N PHE A 193 -18.82 -0.74 9.36
CA PHE A 193 -18.28 0.57 9.03
C PHE A 193 -18.64 1.63 10.09
N GLY A 194 -17.64 2.38 10.58
CA GLY A 194 -17.83 3.51 11.49
C GLY A 194 -16.61 3.87 12.33
N TYR A 195 -16.58 5.11 12.82
CA TYR A 195 -15.47 5.65 13.63
C TYR A 195 -15.27 4.86 14.94
N LYS A 196 -16.38 4.51 15.61
CA LYS A 196 -16.32 3.74 16.86
C LYS A 196 -15.76 2.34 16.63
N GLN A 197 -16.14 1.70 15.54
CA GLN A 197 -15.73 0.35 15.18
C GLN A 197 -14.22 0.29 14.90
N LEU A 198 -13.70 1.27 14.15
CA LEU A 198 -12.26 1.37 13.93
C LEU A 198 -11.50 1.60 15.23
N SER A 199 -11.97 2.54 16.06
CA SER A 199 -11.34 2.84 17.36
C SER A 199 -11.34 1.63 18.29
N GLN A 200 -12.45 0.87 18.32
CA GLN A 200 -12.57 -0.34 19.12
C GLN A 200 -11.62 -1.44 18.63
N LEU A 201 -11.58 -1.66 17.32
CA LEU A 201 -10.72 -2.68 16.71
C LEU A 201 -9.22 -2.39 16.98
N VAL A 202 -8.82 -1.10 16.90
CA VAL A 202 -7.45 -0.67 17.23
C VAL A 202 -7.16 -0.88 18.72
N LYS A 203 -8.11 -0.51 19.60
CA LYS A 203 -7.94 -0.73 21.05
C LYS A 203 -7.72 -2.21 21.35
N GLU A 204 -8.57 -3.09 20.82
CA GLU A 204 -8.44 -4.54 20.99
C GLU A 204 -7.09 -5.06 20.52
N ALA A 205 -6.64 -4.62 19.33
CA ALA A 205 -5.34 -5.01 18.82
C ALA A 205 -4.17 -4.51 19.68
N VAL A 206 -4.29 -3.33 20.29
CA VAL A 206 -3.29 -2.82 21.26
C VAL A 206 -3.29 -3.64 22.52
N ASP A 207 -4.46 -3.94 23.10
CA ASP A 207 -4.58 -4.74 24.32
C ASP A 207 -4.06 -6.18 24.13
N GLU A 208 -4.18 -6.74 22.92
CA GLU A 208 -3.65 -8.07 22.55
C GLU A 208 -2.12 -8.07 22.34
N ALA A 209 -1.55 -6.97 21.86
CA ALA A 209 -0.15 -6.92 21.44
C ALA A 209 0.82 -6.44 22.55
N TYR A 210 0.29 -5.74 23.56
CA TYR A 210 1.07 -5.08 24.60
C TYR A 210 0.53 -5.34 26.01
#